data_2934336b48cad4b9dcd599b33bd04ffc
#
_entry.id   2934336b48cad4b9dcd599b33bd04ffc
#
_cell.length_a   1.000
_cell.length_b   1.000
_cell.length_c   1.000
_cell.angle_alpha   90.00
_cell.angle_beta   90.00
_cell.angle_gamma   90.00
#
_symmetry.space_group_name_H-M   'P 1'
#
loop_
_entity.id
_entity.type
_entity.pdbx_description
1 polymer ?
#
loop_
_entity_poly.entity_id
_entity_poly.type
_entity_poly.pdbx_seq_one_letter_code
_entity_poly.pdbx_strand_id
1 'polypeptide(L)'
;MESGNEIKKQTKKELFAELDRLKNDVNSLKKDLNKANSDKESWYSRKEESSNGIREKISAIKQNREKRDSLTEKVRELKEKRAKLNDDLRKKVSELAELKKQSIDLMKKSKITDPTRIKTAIDFIESKLETEVMSFEKEKELSKKLKLLKKSLAEASGIIGILDAIKKLSSDISNAKKESNSVHKEIQELAKESQAPHESVISESRNVDELEAKEEEAFSKFVEFKKVFNEKNRFLKEKLESMSKIRTEIN
;
A
#
# COMPACT_ATOMS: atom_id res chain seq x y z
N MET A 1 -45.66 -80.57 -39.54
CA MET A 1 -44.75 -79.49 -39.98
C MET A 1 -45.31 -78.06 -39.78
N GLU A 2 -46.62 -77.89 -39.59
CA GLU A 2 -47.25 -76.57 -39.38
C GLU A 2 -46.98 -75.87 -38.03
N SER A 3 -47.02 -76.67 -36.94
CA SER A 3 -46.82 -76.16 -35.58
C SER A 3 -45.38 -75.56 -35.35
N GLY A 4 -44.34 -76.07 -36.00
CA GLY A 4 -42.99 -75.56 -35.88
C GLY A 4 -42.78 -74.18 -36.59
N ASN A 5 -43.59 -73.91 -37.60
CA ASN A 5 -43.52 -72.63 -38.37
C ASN A 5 -44.29 -71.49 -37.68
N GLU A 6 -45.39 -71.86 -36.92
CA GLU A 6 -46.10 -70.86 -36.12
C GLU A 6 -45.32 -70.43 -34.87
N ILE A 7 -44.64 -71.36 -34.19
CA ILE A 7 -43.79 -71.08 -33.04
C ILE A 7 -42.64 -70.17 -33.45
N LYS A 8 -41.96 -70.42 -34.60
CA LYS A 8 -40.90 -69.53 -35.18
C LYS A 8 -41.43 -68.15 -35.56
N LYS A 9 -42.64 -68.03 -36.11
CA LYS A 9 -43.28 -66.76 -36.41
C LYS A 9 -43.65 -65.95 -35.15
N GLN A 10 -44.11 -66.65 -34.12
CA GLN A 10 -44.50 -66.01 -32.86
C GLN A 10 -43.26 -65.52 -32.07
N THR A 11 -42.19 -66.27 -32.00
CA THR A 11 -40.88 -65.86 -31.45
C THR A 11 -40.27 -64.68 -32.22
N LYS A 12 -40.34 -64.66 -33.55
CA LYS A 12 -39.86 -63.57 -34.38
C LYS A 12 -40.65 -62.28 -34.16
N LYS A 13 -41.98 -62.35 -33.97
CA LYS A 13 -42.83 -61.20 -33.62
C LYS A 13 -42.54 -60.63 -32.26
N GLU A 14 -42.21 -61.46 -31.29
CA GLU A 14 -41.79 -61.05 -29.94
C GLU A 14 -40.44 -60.32 -29.96
N LEU A 15 -39.45 -60.82 -30.70
CA LEU A 15 -38.15 -60.22 -30.92
C LEU A 15 -38.25 -58.84 -31.59
N PHE A 16 -39.14 -58.67 -32.59
CA PHE A 16 -39.40 -57.35 -33.18
C PHE A 16 -40.02 -56.35 -32.18
N ALA A 17 -40.96 -56.81 -31.39
CA ALA A 17 -41.59 -55.97 -30.34
C ALA A 17 -40.55 -55.53 -29.30
N GLU A 18 -39.64 -56.40 -28.87
CA GLU A 18 -38.55 -56.11 -27.95
C GLU A 18 -37.54 -55.14 -28.57
N LEU A 19 -37.19 -55.31 -29.83
CA LEU A 19 -36.32 -54.40 -30.57
C LEU A 19 -36.90 -52.99 -30.63
N ASP A 20 -38.21 -52.83 -30.85
CA ASP A 20 -38.86 -51.52 -30.85
C ASP A 20 -38.93 -50.87 -29.48
N ARG A 21 -39.14 -51.64 -28.41
CA ARG A 21 -39.00 -51.17 -27.05
C ARG A 21 -37.57 -50.66 -26.76
N LEU A 22 -36.56 -51.43 -27.09
CA LEU A 22 -35.15 -51.06 -26.92
C LEU A 22 -34.78 -49.80 -27.75
N LYS A 23 -35.32 -49.63 -28.97
CA LYS A 23 -35.11 -48.40 -29.75
C LYS A 23 -35.68 -47.18 -29.02
N ASN A 24 -36.87 -47.29 -28.45
CA ASN A 24 -37.50 -46.23 -27.69
C ASN A 24 -36.69 -45.90 -26.43
N ASP A 25 -36.23 -46.91 -25.68
CA ASP A 25 -35.35 -46.76 -24.54
C ASP A 25 -34.04 -46.04 -24.89
N VAL A 26 -33.38 -46.45 -25.99
CA VAL A 26 -32.15 -45.84 -26.47
C VAL A 26 -32.37 -44.38 -26.89
N ASN A 27 -33.50 -44.07 -27.55
CA ASN A 27 -33.82 -42.68 -27.91
C ASN A 27 -34.09 -41.82 -26.66
N SER A 28 -34.75 -42.33 -25.66
CA SER A 28 -34.96 -41.65 -24.37
C SER A 28 -33.61 -41.41 -23.66
N LEU A 29 -32.80 -42.47 -23.53
CA LEU A 29 -31.47 -42.39 -22.91
C LEU A 29 -30.54 -41.43 -23.61
N LYS A 30 -30.58 -41.30 -24.95
CA LYS A 30 -29.83 -40.32 -25.73
C LYS A 30 -30.26 -38.88 -25.37
N LYS A 31 -31.57 -38.63 -25.25
CA LYS A 31 -32.06 -37.29 -24.85
C LYS A 31 -31.61 -36.95 -23.44
N ASP A 32 -31.71 -37.90 -22.51
CA ASP A 32 -31.26 -37.72 -21.15
C ASP A 32 -29.76 -37.53 -21.03
N LEU A 33 -28.96 -38.25 -21.83
CA LEU A 33 -27.52 -38.13 -21.90
C LEU A 33 -27.11 -36.72 -22.39
N ASN A 34 -27.77 -36.25 -23.46
CA ASN A 34 -27.53 -34.89 -23.99
C ASN A 34 -27.85 -33.82 -22.94
N LYS A 35 -28.94 -33.97 -22.20
CA LYS A 35 -29.28 -33.06 -21.11
C LYS A 35 -28.23 -33.10 -20.00
N ALA A 36 -27.85 -34.27 -19.52
CA ALA A 36 -26.83 -34.43 -18.50
C ALA A 36 -25.46 -33.87 -18.95
N ASN A 37 -25.12 -34.02 -20.24
CA ASN A 37 -23.91 -33.41 -20.81
C ASN A 37 -23.99 -31.89 -20.83
N SER A 38 -25.13 -31.31 -21.24
CA SER A 38 -25.33 -29.86 -21.24
C SER A 38 -25.24 -29.29 -19.83
N ASP A 39 -25.86 -29.95 -18.85
CA ASP A 39 -25.79 -29.52 -17.44
C ASP A 39 -24.35 -29.61 -16.90
N LYS A 40 -23.65 -30.72 -17.19
CA LYS A 40 -22.23 -30.91 -16.84
C LYS A 40 -21.35 -29.81 -17.41
N GLU A 41 -21.47 -29.49 -18.72
CA GLU A 41 -20.67 -28.45 -19.37
C GLU A 41 -21.00 -27.05 -18.82
N SER A 42 -22.26 -26.78 -18.52
CA SER A 42 -22.68 -25.51 -17.90
C SER A 42 -22.01 -25.28 -16.54
N TRP A 43 -21.97 -26.32 -15.69
CA TRP A 43 -21.32 -26.22 -14.38
C TRP A 43 -19.80 -26.17 -14.47
N TYR A 44 -19.21 -26.83 -15.47
CA TYR A 44 -17.78 -26.70 -15.77
C TYR A 44 -17.41 -25.28 -16.18
N SER A 45 -18.21 -24.64 -17.05
CA SER A 45 -18.01 -23.26 -17.46
C SER A 45 -18.04 -22.30 -16.27
N ARG A 46 -19.04 -22.45 -15.40
CA ARG A 46 -19.15 -21.64 -14.16
C ARG A 46 -17.94 -21.81 -13.24
N LYS A 47 -17.45 -23.04 -13.09
CA LYS A 47 -16.23 -23.32 -12.33
C LYS A 47 -15.03 -22.61 -12.95
N GLU A 48 -14.85 -22.66 -14.27
CA GLU A 48 -13.73 -21.99 -14.96
C GLU A 48 -13.84 -20.47 -14.88
N GLU A 49 -15.05 -19.90 -14.99
CA GLU A 49 -15.29 -18.47 -14.82
C GLU A 49 -14.89 -18.00 -13.39
N SER A 50 -15.29 -18.73 -12.36
CA SER A 50 -14.92 -18.45 -10.97
C SER A 50 -13.40 -18.56 -10.78
N SER A 51 -12.78 -19.61 -11.30
CA SER A 51 -11.33 -19.84 -11.21
C SER A 51 -10.52 -18.73 -11.90
N ASN A 52 -10.96 -18.26 -13.06
CA ASN A 52 -10.33 -17.15 -13.74
C ASN A 52 -10.49 -15.84 -12.96
N GLY A 53 -11.70 -15.58 -12.44
CA GLY A 53 -11.96 -14.43 -11.56
C GLY A 53 -11.05 -14.42 -10.32
N ILE A 54 -10.86 -15.57 -9.68
CA ILE A 54 -9.93 -15.73 -8.53
C ILE A 54 -8.50 -15.34 -8.94
N ARG A 55 -8.01 -15.83 -10.08
CA ARG A 55 -6.65 -15.51 -10.56
C ARG A 55 -6.46 -14.03 -10.81
N GLU A 56 -7.44 -13.36 -11.44
CA GLU A 56 -7.41 -11.92 -11.68
C GLU A 56 -7.37 -11.14 -10.36
N LYS A 57 -8.23 -11.50 -9.40
CA LYS A 57 -8.30 -10.86 -8.08
C LYS A 57 -7.01 -11.06 -7.28
N ILE A 58 -6.45 -12.26 -7.26
CA ILE A 58 -5.15 -12.53 -6.62
C ILE A 58 -4.04 -11.68 -7.24
N SER A 59 -4.02 -11.52 -8.56
CA SER A 59 -3.05 -10.65 -9.23
C SER A 59 -3.19 -9.19 -8.80
N ALA A 60 -4.43 -8.68 -8.73
CA ALA A 60 -4.72 -7.32 -8.25
C ALA A 60 -4.31 -7.13 -6.79
N ILE A 61 -4.61 -8.12 -5.92
CA ILE A 61 -4.20 -8.13 -4.51
C ILE A 61 -2.67 -8.03 -4.40
N LYS A 62 -1.93 -8.82 -5.18
CA LYS A 62 -0.48 -8.80 -5.17
C LYS A 62 0.07 -7.42 -5.53
N GLN A 63 -0.41 -6.82 -6.61
CA GLN A 63 0.00 -5.48 -7.03
C GLN A 63 -0.30 -4.41 -5.97
N ASN A 64 -1.49 -4.47 -5.35
CA ASN A 64 -1.86 -3.52 -4.30
C ASN A 64 -1.07 -3.72 -3.01
N ARG A 65 -0.70 -4.95 -2.66
CA ARG A 65 0.22 -5.25 -1.55
C ARG A 65 1.61 -4.66 -1.82
N GLU A 66 2.17 -4.87 -3.00
CA GLU A 66 3.47 -4.31 -3.38
C GLU A 66 3.48 -2.78 -3.30
N LYS A 67 2.43 -2.11 -3.80
CA LYS A 67 2.26 -0.65 -3.68
C LYS A 67 2.20 -0.21 -2.22
N ARG A 68 1.33 -0.82 -1.41
CA ARG A 68 1.20 -0.53 0.02
C ARG A 68 2.51 -0.72 0.76
N ASP A 69 3.22 -1.81 0.51
CA ASP A 69 4.47 -2.14 1.20
C ASP A 69 5.58 -1.15 0.83
N SER A 70 5.66 -0.74 -0.45
CA SER A 70 6.57 0.33 -0.89
C SER A 70 6.28 1.66 -0.21
N LEU A 71 5.00 2.06 -0.10
CA LEU A 71 4.61 3.29 0.60
C LEU A 71 4.89 3.21 2.10
N THR A 72 4.65 2.06 2.71
CA THR A 72 4.91 1.82 4.14
C THR A 72 6.41 1.91 4.45
N GLU A 73 7.26 1.37 3.58
CA GLU A 73 8.71 1.48 3.74
C GLU A 73 9.19 2.94 3.65
N LYS A 74 8.71 3.71 2.68
CA LYS A 74 9.00 5.15 2.59
C LYS A 74 8.56 5.90 3.85
N VAL A 75 7.39 5.59 4.38
CA VAL A 75 6.89 6.18 5.64
C VAL A 75 7.82 5.82 6.81
N ARG A 76 8.35 4.60 6.85
CA ARG A 76 9.32 4.16 7.87
C ARG A 76 10.61 4.98 7.79
N GLU A 77 11.20 5.08 6.60
CA GLU A 77 12.42 5.86 6.36
C GLU A 77 12.25 7.34 6.77
N LEU A 78 11.13 7.95 6.38
CA LEU A 78 10.82 9.34 6.74
C LEU A 78 10.59 9.52 8.25
N LYS A 79 9.98 8.55 8.93
CA LYS A 79 9.87 8.56 10.40
C LYS A 79 11.24 8.52 11.08
N GLU A 80 12.15 7.69 10.59
CA GLU A 80 13.53 7.61 11.10
C GLU A 80 14.27 8.94 10.86
N LYS A 81 14.16 9.51 9.64
CA LYS A 81 14.73 10.83 9.33
C LYS A 81 14.19 11.89 10.28
N ARG A 82 12.87 11.93 10.49
CA ARG A 82 12.24 12.88 11.40
C ARG A 82 12.68 12.70 12.85
N ALA A 83 12.87 11.47 13.30
CA ALA A 83 13.39 11.18 14.65
C ALA A 83 14.80 11.76 14.82
N LYS A 84 15.71 11.55 13.86
CA LYS A 84 17.05 12.14 13.88
C LYS A 84 17.03 13.66 13.89
N LEU A 85 16.20 14.28 13.04
CA LEU A 85 16.03 15.74 13.02
C LEU A 85 15.50 16.29 14.36
N ASN A 86 14.58 15.59 14.99
CA ASN A 86 14.05 16.01 16.30
C ASN A 86 15.08 15.86 17.42
N ASP A 87 15.92 14.83 17.39
CA ASP A 87 17.01 14.66 18.36
C ASP A 87 18.07 15.75 18.21
N ASP A 88 18.42 16.10 16.97
CA ASP A 88 19.33 17.22 16.68
C ASP A 88 18.72 18.56 17.10
N LEU A 89 17.42 18.75 16.90
CA LEU A 89 16.70 19.93 17.38
C LEU A 89 16.76 20.02 18.91
N ARG A 90 16.57 18.94 19.65
CA ARG A 90 16.64 18.92 21.12
C ARG A 90 18.04 19.34 21.60
N LYS A 91 19.10 18.80 20.96
CA LYS A 91 20.50 19.16 21.29
C LYS A 91 20.75 20.64 21.04
N LYS A 92 20.36 21.17 19.86
CA LYS A 92 20.52 22.58 19.52
C LYS A 92 19.73 23.52 20.43
N VAL A 93 18.52 23.12 20.85
CA VAL A 93 17.70 23.90 21.79
C VAL A 93 18.36 23.94 23.18
N SER A 94 18.93 22.80 23.63
CA SER A 94 19.68 22.76 24.90
C SER A 94 20.93 23.66 24.85
N GLU A 95 21.71 23.57 23.77
CA GLU A 95 22.89 24.41 23.53
C GLU A 95 22.51 25.90 23.49
N LEU A 96 21.40 26.24 22.83
CA LEU A 96 20.89 27.62 22.80
C LEU A 96 20.56 28.12 24.20
N ALA A 97 19.94 27.27 25.04
CA ALA A 97 19.62 27.63 26.42
C ALA A 97 20.88 27.90 27.26
N GLU A 98 21.92 27.05 27.07
CA GLU A 98 23.21 27.24 27.74
C GLU A 98 23.93 28.51 27.31
N LEU A 99 24.01 28.78 25.99
CA LEU A 99 24.59 30.01 25.46
C LEU A 99 23.85 31.26 25.96
N LYS A 100 22.52 31.24 26.02
CA LYS A 100 21.74 32.34 26.60
C LYS A 100 22.07 32.56 28.05
N LYS A 101 22.17 31.51 28.87
CA LYS A 101 22.56 31.59 30.28
C LYS A 101 23.96 32.17 30.44
N GLN A 102 24.94 31.68 29.66
CA GLN A 102 26.32 32.18 29.65
C GLN A 102 26.36 33.68 29.27
N SER A 103 25.59 34.10 28.26
CA SER A 103 25.48 35.49 27.83
C SER A 103 24.97 36.40 28.98
N ILE A 104 23.91 35.96 29.69
CA ILE A 104 23.34 36.70 30.84
C ILE A 104 24.37 36.80 31.97
N ASP A 105 25.05 35.72 32.31
CA ASP A 105 26.04 35.69 33.40
C ASP A 105 27.26 36.58 33.09
N LEU A 106 27.73 36.60 31.83
CA LEU A 106 28.81 37.47 31.39
C LEU A 106 28.36 38.95 31.38
N MET A 107 27.16 39.26 30.93
CA MET A 107 26.58 40.60 30.99
C MET A 107 26.50 41.12 32.42
N LYS A 108 26.08 40.30 33.37
CA LYS A 108 26.03 40.67 34.81
C LYS A 108 27.43 40.94 35.38
N LYS A 109 28.42 40.09 35.03
CA LYS A 109 29.80 40.23 35.52
C LYS A 109 30.50 41.48 34.97
N SER A 110 30.31 41.77 33.69
CA SER A 110 30.93 42.93 33.01
C SER A 110 30.20 44.24 33.27
N LYS A 111 29.03 44.23 33.90
CA LYS A 111 28.15 45.40 34.01
C LYS A 111 27.77 46.05 32.69
N ILE A 112 27.93 45.33 31.59
CA ILE A 112 27.62 45.78 30.23
C ILE A 112 26.18 45.37 29.94
N THR A 113 25.31 46.35 29.72
CA THR A 113 23.88 46.08 29.50
C THR A 113 23.63 45.76 28.01
N ASP A 114 24.39 46.40 27.08
CA ASP A 114 24.18 46.22 25.63
C ASP A 114 25.50 46.44 24.85
N PRO A 115 26.23 45.36 24.51
CA PRO A 115 27.46 45.44 23.75
C PRO A 115 27.28 45.99 22.34
N THR A 116 26.10 45.88 21.78
CA THR A 116 25.82 46.38 20.40
C THR A 116 25.77 47.90 20.40
N ARG A 117 25.20 48.51 21.46
CA ARG A 117 25.19 49.96 21.62
C ARG A 117 26.61 50.55 21.80
N ILE A 118 27.51 49.81 22.47
CA ILE A 118 28.91 50.24 22.63
C ILE A 118 29.58 50.27 21.24
N LYS A 119 29.34 49.29 20.39
CA LYS A 119 29.90 49.26 19.04
C LYS A 119 29.38 50.41 18.19
N THR A 120 28.07 50.63 18.15
CA THR A 120 27.46 51.76 17.41
C THR A 120 27.92 53.11 17.95
N ALA A 121 28.15 53.26 19.27
CA ALA A 121 28.69 54.48 19.85
C ALA A 121 30.16 54.72 19.46
N ILE A 122 30.96 53.68 19.34
CA ILE A 122 32.35 53.75 18.82
C ILE A 122 32.32 54.22 17.38
N ASP A 123 31.57 53.53 16.51
CA ASP A 123 31.47 53.86 15.07
C ASP A 123 31.00 55.30 14.87
N PHE A 124 30.05 55.77 15.67
CA PHE A 124 29.57 57.14 15.65
C PHE A 124 30.66 58.16 16.07
N ILE A 125 31.40 57.88 17.15
CA ILE A 125 32.47 58.80 17.61
C ILE A 125 33.64 58.79 16.63
N GLU A 126 34.03 57.66 16.04
CA GLU A 126 35.06 57.55 15.03
C GLU A 126 34.68 58.37 13.78
N SER A 127 33.47 58.15 13.27
CA SER A 127 32.96 58.91 12.12
C SER A 127 32.95 60.42 12.42
N LYS A 128 32.56 60.82 13.64
CA LYS A 128 32.54 62.23 14.02
C LYS A 128 33.91 62.85 14.15
N LEU A 129 34.93 62.10 14.65
CA LEU A 129 36.32 62.54 14.70
C LEU A 129 36.93 62.64 13.34
N GLU A 130 36.51 61.86 12.34
CA GLU A 130 37.00 61.84 11.00
C GLU A 130 36.38 62.94 10.11
N THR A 131 35.09 63.27 10.36
CA THR A 131 34.33 64.13 9.43
C THR A 131 34.05 65.56 9.94
N GLU A 132 34.06 65.78 11.25
CA GLU A 132 33.73 67.10 11.82
C GLU A 132 34.97 67.87 12.28
N VAL A 133 35.08 69.11 11.83
CA VAL A 133 36.07 70.03 12.38
C VAL A 133 35.61 70.56 13.75
N MET A 134 36.40 70.32 14.80
CA MET A 134 36.04 70.64 16.15
C MET A 134 37.20 71.28 16.92
N SER A 135 36.91 71.88 18.09
CA SER A 135 37.94 72.46 18.95
C SER A 135 38.80 71.36 19.57
N PHE A 136 40.08 71.66 19.79
CA PHE A 136 41.06 70.72 20.39
C PHE A 136 40.56 70.09 21.73
N GLU A 137 39.86 70.86 22.54
CA GLU A 137 39.30 70.37 23.80
C GLU A 137 38.24 69.32 23.58
N LYS A 138 37.32 69.51 22.61
CA LYS A 138 36.27 68.54 22.25
C LYS A 138 36.87 67.29 21.61
N GLU A 139 37.82 67.38 20.75
CA GLU A 139 38.57 66.29 20.14
C GLU A 139 39.23 65.39 21.24
N LYS A 140 39.91 66.04 22.21
CA LYS A 140 40.53 65.32 23.34
C LYS A 140 39.54 64.61 24.20
N GLU A 141 38.39 65.23 24.42
CA GLU A 141 37.30 64.63 25.23
C GLU A 141 36.67 63.40 24.52
N LEU A 142 36.39 63.54 23.22
CA LEU A 142 35.86 62.40 22.42
C LEU A 142 36.89 61.29 22.27
N SER A 143 38.17 61.59 22.12
CA SER A 143 39.28 60.62 22.06
C SER A 143 39.41 59.84 23.40
N LYS A 144 39.26 60.53 24.53
CA LYS A 144 39.23 59.85 25.84
C LYS A 144 38.03 58.92 25.96
N LYS A 145 36.83 59.38 25.54
CA LYS A 145 35.59 58.61 25.58
C LYS A 145 35.70 57.39 24.63
N LEU A 146 36.29 57.57 23.44
CA LEU A 146 36.55 56.47 22.51
C LEU A 146 37.47 55.40 23.10
N LYS A 147 38.57 55.81 23.78
CA LYS A 147 39.47 54.82 24.46
C LYS A 147 38.75 54.04 25.54
N LEU A 148 37.89 54.69 26.35
CA LEU A 148 37.09 53.99 27.37
C LEU A 148 36.10 53.03 26.73
N LEU A 149 35.38 53.44 25.65
CA LEU A 149 34.45 52.59 24.98
C LEU A 149 35.16 51.40 24.27
N LYS A 150 36.33 51.60 23.64
CA LYS A 150 37.15 50.54 23.08
C LYS A 150 37.61 49.53 24.15
N LYS A 151 37.99 50.00 25.34
CA LYS A 151 38.33 49.11 26.45
C LYS A 151 37.11 48.29 26.92
N SER A 152 35.95 48.93 27.09
CA SER A 152 34.71 48.23 27.40
C SER A 152 34.27 47.27 26.29
N LEU A 153 34.49 47.58 25.01
CA LEU A 153 34.21 46.69 23.89
C LEU A 153 35.15 45.49 23.89
N ALA A 154 36.45 45.67 24.22
CA ALA A 154 37.37 44.55 24.37
C ALA A 154 36.96 43.56 25.48
N GLU A 155 36.50 44.10 26.61
CA GLU A 155 35.90 43.32 27.71
C GLU A 155 34.59 42.66 27.28
N ALA A 156 33.83 43.26 26.35
CA ALA A 156 32.57 42.76 25.82
C ALA A 156 32.73 41.82 24.62
N SER A 157 33.92 41.67 24.06
CA SER A 157 34.15 40.89 22.81
C SER A 157 33.67 39.44 22.92
N GLY A 158 33.88 38.81 24.06
CA GLY A 158 33.36 37.47 24.34
C GLY A 158 31.82 37.39 24.34
N ILE A 159 31.16 38.49 24.79
CA ILE A 159 29.67 38.52 24.81
C ILE A 159 29.13 38.65 23.39
N ILE A 160 29.78 39.47 22.52
CA ILE A 160 29.39 39.65 21.10
C ILE A 160 29.48 38.29 20.37
N GLY A 161 30.58 37.56 20.53
CA GLY A 161 30.72 36.25 19.94
C GLY A 161 29.63 35.26 20.35
N ILE A 162 29.23 35.26 21.63
CA ILE A 162 28.11 34.42 22.12
C ILE A 162 26.78 34.89 21.54
N LEU A 163 26.52 36.20 21.42
CA LEU A 163 25.30 36.72 20.82
C LEU A 163 25.17 36.34 19.35
N ASP A 164 26.27 36.38 18.60
CA ASP A 164 26.33 35.96 17.18
C ASP A 164 26.07 34.42 17.09
N ALA A 165 26.67 33.62 17.97
CA ALA A 165 26.42 32.20 18.04
C ALA A 165 24.94 31.90 18.35
N ILE A 166 24.33 32.62 19.30
CA ILE A 166 22.89 32.50 19.63
C ILE A 166 22.02 32.81 18.39
N LYS A 167 22.35 33.89 17.66
CA LYS A 167 21.60 34.27 16.46
C LYS A 167 21.68 33.19 15.38
N LYS A 168 22.89 32.68 15.12
CA LYS A 168 23.13 31.60 14.14
C LYS A 168 22.39 30.35 14.54
N LEU A 169 22.55 29.92 15.78
CA LEU A 169 21.92 28.69 16.28
C LEU A 169 20.37 28.81 16.31
N SER A 170 19.82 30.00 16.59
CA SER A 170 18.37 30.25 16.50
C SER A 170 17.86 30.12 15.06
N SER A 171 18.64 30.60 14.07
CA SER A 171 18.31 30.40 12.65
C SER A 171 18.35 28.95 12.26
N ASP A 172 19.38 28.20 12.68
CA ASP A 172 19.53 26.78 12.40
C ASP A 172 18.38 25.95 13.00
N ILE A 173 17.95 26.28 14.24
CA ILE A 173 16.78 25.66 14.89
C ILE A 173 15.51 25.95 14.09
N SER A 174 15.33 27.18 13.63
CA SER A 174 14.16 27.54 12.81
C SER A 174 14.11 26.75 11.50
N ASN A 175 15.24 26.60 10.83
CA ASN A 175 15.34 25.85 9.58
C ASN A 175 15.11 24.34 9.80
N ALA A 176 15.74 23.75 10.80
CA ALA A 176 15.55 22.35 11.15
C ALA A 176 14.10 22.05 11.56
N LYS A 177 13.41 22.99 12.27
CA LYS A 177 11.99 22.86 12.59
C LYS A 177 11.11 22.89 11.36
N LYS A 178 11.41 23.76 10.37
CA LYS A 178 10.69 23.78 9.09
C LYS A 178 10.87 22.46 8.33
N GLU A 179 12.10 21.92 8.28
CA GLU A 179 12.38 20.64 7.65
C GLU A 179 11.65 19.49 8.33
N SER A 180 11.68 19.40 9.67
CA SER A 180 10.94 18.38 10.42
C SER A 180 9.42 18.44 10.17
N ASN A 181 8.86 19.65 10.04
CA ASN A 181 7.45 19.85 9.72
C ASN A 181 7.12 19.46 8.26
N SER A 182 8.02 19.71 7.32
CA SER A 182 7.87 19.25 5.93
C SER A 182 7.85 17.74 5.85
N VAL A 183 8.82 17.07 6.49
CA VAL A 183 8.87 15.60 6.58
C VAL A 183 7.61 15.03 7.24
N HIS A 184 7.07 15.73 8.26
CA HIS A 184 5.83 15.29 8.90
C HIS A 184 4.63 15.32 7.94
N LYS A 185 4.50 16.38 7.13
CA LYS A 185 3.43 16.47 6.12
C LYS A 185 3.55 15.36 5.08
N GLU A 186 4.78 15.13 4.59
CA GLU A 186 5.05 14.05 3.62
C GLU A 186 4.67 12.67 4.18
N ILE A 187 4.99 12.39 5.45
CA ILE A 187 4.55 11.17 6.14
C ILE A 187 3.02 11.05 6.15
N GLN A 188 2.31 12.15 6.43
CA GLN A 188 0.84 12.15 6.46
C GLN A 188 0.23 11.91 5.07
N GLU A 189 0.81 12.49 4.03
CA GLU A 189 0.38 12.30 2.64
C GLU A 189 0.58 10.85 2.18
N LEU A 190 1.78 10.30 2.38
CA LEU A 190 2.07 8.90 2.04
C LEU A 190 1.23 7.90 2.85
N ALA A 191 0.95 8.19 4.12
CA ALA A 191 0.07 7.36 4.94
C ALA A 191 -1.37 7.35 4.40
N LYS A 192 -1.89 8.50 3.94
CA LYS A 192 -3.21 8.59 3.27
C LYS A 192 -3.20 7.85 1.93
N GLU A 193 -2.14 8.01 1.15
CA GLU A 193 -2.00 7.32 -0.14
C GLU A 193 -1.95 5.79 0.03
N SER A 194 -1.35 5.30 1.11
CA SER A 194 -1.29 3.87 1.44
C SER A 194 -2.63 3.27 1.85
N GLN A 195 -3.62 4.10 2.23
CA GLN A 195 -4.92 3.62 2.71
C GLN A 195 -5.75 3.00 1.58
N ALA A 196 -5.79 3.61 0.40
CA ALA A 196 -6.58 3.10 -0.73
C ALA A 196 -6.11 1.70 -1.21
N PRO A 197 -4.80 1.42 -1.44
CA PRO A 197 -4.32 0.07 -1.69
C PRO A 197 -4.64 -0.92 -0.57
N HIS A 198 -4.60 -0.49 0.70
CA HIS A 198 -4.95 -1.35 1.84
C HIS A 198 -6.43 -1.76 1.82
N GLU A 199 -7.34 -0.81 1.63
CA GLU A 199 -8.78 -1.05 1.52
C GLU A 199 -9.11 -1.94 0.32
N SER A 200 -8.43 -1.71 -0.83
CA SER A 200 -8.56 -2.55 -2.01
C SER A 200 -8.15 -4.00 -1.74
N VAL A 201 -7.03 -4.23 -1.03
CA VAL A 201 -6.59 -5.59 -0.65
C VAL A 201 -7.66 -6.29 0.19
N ILE A 202 -8.28 -5.58 1.15
CA ILE A 202 -9.31 -6.17 2.03
C ILE A 202 -10.57 -6.52 1.22
N SER A 203 -11.04 -5.59 0.35
CA SER A 203 -12.24 -5.82 -0.46
C SER A 203 -12.04 -6.95 -1.47
N GLU A 204 -10.89 -6.97 -2.16
CA GLU A 204 -10.57 -8.00 -3.12
C GLU A 204 -10.35 -9.38 -2.47
N SER A 205 -9.81 -9.43 -1.25
CA SER A 205 -9.71 -10.70 -0.50
C SER A 205 -11.09 -11.30 -0.19
N ARG A 206 -12.05 -10.46 0.20
CA ARG A 206 -13.46 -10.93 0.40
C ARG A 206 -14.08 -11.44 -0.89
N ASN A 207 -13.82 -10.75 -2.01
CA ASN A 207 -14.29 -11.18 -3.32
C ASN A 207 -13.70 -12.54 -3.72
N VAL A 208 -12.42 -12.80 -3.37
CA VAL A 208 -11.78 -14.12 -3.57
C VAL A 208 -12.50 -15.19 -2.76
N ASP A 209 -12.76 -14.97 -1.48
CA ASP A 209 -13.46 -15.91 -0.61
C ASP A 209 -14.85 -16.28 -1.17
N GLU A 210 -15.58 -15.27 -1.70
CA GLU A 210 -16.89 -15.48 -2.35
C GLU A 210 -16.78 -16.29 -3.66
N LEU A 211 -15.74 -16.03 -4.47
CA LEU A 211 -15.50 -16.75 -5.71
C LEU A 211 -15.04 -18.19 -5.45
N GLU A 212 -14.25 -18.44 -4.42
CA GLU A 212 -13.83 -19.78 -4.00
C GLU A 212 -15.05 -20.63 -3.57
N ALA A 213 -15.98 -20.04 -2.82
CA ALA A 213 -17.22 -20.71 -2.44
C ALA A 213 -18.07 -21.08 -3.68
N LYS A 214 -18.16 -20.17 -4.68
CA LYS A 214 -18.86 -20.43 -5.95
C LYS A 214 -18.16 -21.49 -6.80
N GLU A 215 -16.82 -21.48 -6.83
CA GLU A 215 -16.04 -22.50 -7.54
C GLU A 215 -16.26 -23.88 -6.93
N GLU A 216 -16.25 -23.98 -5.61
CA GLU A 216 -16.48 -25.25 -4.90
C GLU A 216 -17.88 -25.79 -5.15
N GLU A 217 -18.93 -24.95 -5.09
CA GLU A 217 -20.30 -25.30 -5.45
C GLU A 217 -20.38 -25.80 -6.89
N ALA A 218 -19.82 -25.04 -7.84
CA ALA A 218 -19.83 -25.38 -9.25
C ALA A 218 -19.08 -26.71 -9.52
N PHE A 219 -17.95 -26.91 -8.86
CA PHE A 219 -17.20 -28.16 -8.96
C PHE A 219 -17.96 -29.35 -8.39
N SER A 220 -18.60 -29.20 -7.24
CA SER A 220 -19.45 -30.24 -6.65
C SER A 220 -20.57 -30.66 -7.60
N LYS A 221 -21.28 -29.68 -8.17
CA LYS A 221 -22.33 -29.93 -9.17
C LYS A 221 -21.79 -30.55 -10.45
N PHE A 222 -20.67 -30.10 -10.95
CA PHE A 222 -20.01 -30.73 -12.10
C PHE A 222 -19.70 -32.21 -11.85
N VAL A 223 -19.18 -32.56 -10.67
CA VAL A 223 -18.87 -33.95 -10.33
C VAL A 223 -20.16 -34.78 -10.24
N GLU A 224 -21.25 -34.24 -9.68
CA GLU A 224 -22.57 -34.88 -9.62
C GLU A 224 -23.09 -35.19 -11.03
N PHE A 225 -23.16 -34.19 -11.90
CA PHE A 225 -23.62 -34.37 -13.29
C PHE A 225 -22.71 -35.27 -14.13
N LYS A 226 -21.41 -35.26 -13.87
CA LYS A 226 -20.43 -36.17 -14.50
C LYS A 226 -20.71 -37.61 -14.11
N LYS A 227 -21.07 -37.91 -12.88
CA LYS A 227 -21.50 -39.26 -12.44
C LYS A 227 -22.74 -39.70 -13.19
N VAL A 228 -23.78 -38.86 -13.19
CA VAL A 228 -25.05 -39.10 -13.90
C VAL A 228 -24.81 -39.36 -15.39
N PHE A 229 -23.98 -38.53 -16.04
CA PHE A 229 -23.61 -38.74 -17.44
C PHE A 229 -22.93 -40.09 -17.67
N ASN A 230 -21.96 -40.44 -16.84
CA ASN A 230 -21.23 -41.70 -16.98
C ASN A 230 -22.15 -42.92 -16.78
N GLU A 231 -23.06 -42.89 -15.83
CA GLU A 231 -24.04 -43.95 -15.58
C GLU A 231 -25.00 -44.11 -16.77
N LYS A 232 -25.58 -43.01 -17.24
CA LYS A 232 -26.46 -43.04 -18.43
C LYS A 232 -25.74 -43.53 -19.68
N ASN A 233 -24.47 -43.12 -19.85
CA ASN A 233 -23.65 -43.60 -20.97
C ASN A 233 -23.36 -45.09 -20.88
N ARG A 234 -23.15 -45.63 -19.68
CA ARG A 234 -23.00 -47.08 -19.46
C ARG A 234 -24.29 -47.81 -19.86
N PHE A 235 -25.45 -47.36 -19.33
CA PHE A 235 -26.74 -47.95 -19.68
C PHE A 235 -27.04 -47.88 -21.17
N LEU A 236 -26.69 -46.77 -21.83
CA LEU A 236 -26.85 -46.64 -23.28
C LEU A 236 -26.02 -47.68 -24.04
N LYS A 237 -24.77 -47.93 -23.64
CA LYS A 237 -23.91 -48.94 -24.22
C LYS A 237 -24.51 -50.36 -24.05
N GLU A 238 -24.95 -50.71 -22.84
CA GLU A 238 -25.58 -51.97 -22.53
C GLU A 238 -26.84 -52.24 -23.39
N LYS A 239 -27.70 -51.22 -23.55
CA LYS A 239 -28.91 -51.31 -24.38
C LYS A 239 -28.58 -51.42 -25.85
N LEU A 240 -27.56 -50.73 -26.35
CA LEU A 240 -27.08 -50.87 -27.73
C LEU A 240 -26.48 -52.24 -28.03
N GLU A 241 -25.76 -52.84 -27.08
CA GLU A 241 -25.27 -54.22 -27.18
C GLU A 241 -26.43 -55.24 -27.22
N SER A 242 -27.48 -55.05 -26.38
CA SER A 242 -28.68 -55.88 -26.37
C SER A 242 -29.42 -55.77 -27.73
N MET A 243 -29.57 -54.56 -28.25
CA MET A 243 -30.14 -54.34 -29.59
C MET A 243 -29.36 -55.06 -30.69
N SER A 244 -28.03 -55.06 -30.61
CA SER A 244 -27.16 -55.73 -31.57
C SER A 244 -27.35 -57.27 -31.54
N LYS A 245 -27.45 -57.84 -30.32
CA LYS A 245 -27.69 -59.27 -30.17
C LYS A 245 -29.05 -59.68 -30.76
N ILE A 246 -30.13 -58.98 -30.43
CA ILE A 246 -31.48 -59.25 -30.95
C ILE A 246 -31.51 -59.11 -32.48
N ARG A 247 -30.81 -58.14 -33.08
CA ARG A 247 -30.70 -58.03 -34.54
C ARG A 247 -30.01 -59.21 -35.19
N THR A 248 -28.99 -59.79 -34.53
CA THR A 248 -28.32 -61.00 -35.03
C THR A 248 -29.20 -62.22 -34.91
N GLU A 249 -30.10 -62.33 -33.92
CA GLU A 249 -31.04 -63.44 -33.76
C GLU A 249 -32.24 -63.38 -34.73
N ILE A 250 -32.62 -62.18 -35.19
CA ILE A 250 -33.70 -61.99 -36.17
C ILE A 250 -33.24 -62.32 -37.60
N ASN A 251 -31.97 -62.12 -37.92
CA ASN A 251 -31.39 -62.40 -39.26
C ASN A 251 -31.11 -63.87 -39.43
#